data_183de5c30eca19de6bff4b18749f036e
#
_entry.id   183de5c30eca19de6bff4b18749f036e
#
_cell.length_a   1.000
_cell.length_b   1.000
_cell.length_c   1.000
_cell.angle_alpha   90.00
_cell.angle_beta   90.00
_cell.angle_gamma   90.00
#
_symmetry.space_group_name_H-M   'P 1'
#
loop_
_entity.id
_entity.type
_entity.pdbx_description
1 polymer ?
#
loop_
_entity_poly.entity_id
_entity_poly.type
_entity_poly.pdbx_seq_one_letter_code
_entity_poly.pdbx_strand_id
1 'polypeptide(L)'
;MIARGMKDGRAPAELPGTLARLYDLRRLEQAVIGALTDINWVAVLLYDGLDEGWVPKPSAISVLDGLTSAVADLAEHQSGIHGILFIRDNMFRALAHLHADFSRQIEGSTQRLHWDEATLFEFVCSRLRARFDLNIESNERVWNRVVDRSLVGRSGFDKFLKCTLYRPRDVLVLVNSANDVAARRGDHSIGQAALDGAATRISEDRLTDLLKEYDSVLPGLRSFVTAFDRHPAISSLEDVVSHLDSVIEEDAYDNQTASDFALFGTGKQVMSALYGVGFLGFENPLLEGQYTFCHDGSRSDTDRYEGSRRVVVHPCYWRALEVDADEPNSDVLIRINDDYEVPGDPSDMADLRIRQIGKALAELPGIPTGHSGAAAFEKWALKAVRILFAQKLRNMQFHPNPHDAPQRRDIVATNMAATGFWRRILEDFEARQVLIEVKNYESLKPADYRQALSYMTTEHGRLGMVVYRTEQEGVSENERTWLREVYHEHNRIVFTVPATLLRKGISKMRNPGRFDWIERQLNRRLDKFQRNYLKIVQAPVRKPSKKGRKKRRKKRRGW
;
A
#
# COMPACT_ATOMS: atom_id res chain seq x y z
N MET A 1 0.12 26.88 -19.12
CA MET A 1 -0.06 26.28 -20.45
C MET A 1 -0.55 24.84 -20.38
N ILE A 2 0.06 23.97 -19.58
CA ILE A 2 -0.40 22.58 -19.33
C ILE A 2 -1.84 22.55 -18.81
N ALA A 3 -2.19 23.42 -17.86
CA ALA A 3 -3.57 23.53 -17.33
C ALA A 3 -4.61 23.99 -18.37
N ARG A 4 -4.19 24.67 -19.43
CA ARG A 4 -5.07 25.09 -20.53
C ARG A 4 -5.34 23.93 -21.50
N GLY A 5 -4.31 23.12 -21.82
CA GLY A 5 -4.47 21.93 -22.64
C GLY A 5 -5.34 20.84 -22.01
N MET A 6 -5.34 20.75 -20.65
CA MET A 6 -6.26 19.84 -19.93
C MET A 6 -7.73 20.27 -20.01
N LYS A 7 -8.01 21.58 -20.13
CA LYS A 7 -9.38 22.09 -20.34
C LYS A 7 -9.89 21.82 -21.76
N ASP A 8 -9.00 21.68 -22.73
CA ASP A 8 -9.36 21.45 -24.14
C ASP A 8 -9.56 19.96 -24.48
N GLY A 9 -9.58 19.07 -23.47
CA GLY A 9 -9.87 17.63 -23.63
C GLY A 9 -8.81 16.82 -24.38
N ARG A 10 -7.60 17.36 -24.58
CA ARG A 10 -6.50 16.63 -25.24
C ARG A 10 -5.87 15.63 -24.29
N ALA A 11 -5.57 14.44 -24.78
CA ALA A 11 -4.89 13.42 -24.01
C ALA A 11 -3.49 13.92 -23.56
N PRO A 12 -3.07 13.66 -22.30
CA PRO A 12 -1.76 14.09 -21.78
C PRO A 12 -0.58 13.64 -22.66
N ALA A 13 -0.70 12.51 -23.34
CA ALA A 13 0.33 11.98 -24.25
C ALA A 13 0.53 12.81 -25.55
N GLU A 14 -0.45 13.62 -25.95
CA GLU A 14 -0.36 14.45 -27.15
C GLU A 14 0.22 15.85 -26.90
N LEU A 15 0.25 16.28 -25.63
CA LEU A 15 0.74 17.59 -25.23
C LEU A 15 2.21 17.85 -25.56
N PRO A 16 3.16 16.93 -25.28
CA PRO A 16 4.58 17.16 -25.60
C PRO A 16 4.83 17.33 -27.09
N GLY A 17 4.21 16.50 -27.92
CA GLY A 17 4.31 16.60 -29.38
C GLY A 17 3.71 17.89 -29.95
N THR A 18 2.62 18.38 -29.34
CA THR A 18 1.99 19.65 -29.72
C THR A 18 2.84 20.84 -29.30
N LEU A 19 3.43 20.84 -28.10
CA LEU A 19 4.33 21.89 -27.63
C LEU A 19 5.61 21.95 -28.48
N ALA A 20 6.21 20.80 -28.80
CA ALA A 20 7.39 20.72 -29.64
C ALA A 20 7.16 21.28 -31.05
N ARG A 21 5.95 21.09 -31.61
CA ARG A 21 5.56 21.65 -32.92
C ARG A 21 5.29 23.16 -32.86
N LEU A 22 4.68 23.64 -31.77
CA LEU A 22 4.28 25.05 -31.63
C LEU A 22 5.47 25.96 -31.35
N TYR A 23 6.47 25.49 -30.65
CA TYR A 23 7.54 26.34 -30.11
C TYR A 23 8.93 26.08 -30.68
N ASP A 24 9.09 25.11 -31.61
CA ASP A 24 10.42 24.75 -32.18
C ASP A 24 11.50 24.70 -31.06
N LEU A 25 11.30 23.77 -30.09
CA LEU A 25 12.11 23.72 -28.88
C LEU A 25 13.61 23.62 -29.17
N ARG A 26 13.99 22.94 -30.26
CA ARG A 26 15.42 22.84 -30.67
C ARG A 26 16.00 24.19 -31.04
N ARG A 27 15.25 25.01 -31.75
CA ARG A 27 15.70 26.36 -32.13
C ARG A 27 15.81 27.27 -30.92
N LEU A 28 14.88 27.14 -29.95
CA LEU A 28 14.94 27.84 -28.67
C LEU A 28 16.17 27.43 -27.87
N GLU A 29 16.42 26.15 -27.76
CA GLU A 29 17.60 25.61 -27.08
C GLU A 29 18.89 26.15 -27.71
N GLN A 30 19.04 26.05 -29.02
CA GLN A 30 20.21 26.57 -29.72
C GLN A 30 20.40 28.08 -29.54
N ALA A 31 19.32 28.86 -29.54
CA ALA A 31 19.38 30.30 -29.30
C ALA A 31 19.84 30.62 -27.87
N VAL A 32 19.37 29.88 -26.87
CA VAL A 32 19.78 30.05 -25.48
C VAL A 32 21.27 29.68 -25.31
N ILE A 33 21.68 28.53 -25.85
CA ILE A 33 23.09 28.09 -25.83
C ILE A 33 24.01 29.14 -26.50
N GLY A 34 23.61 29.61 -27.70
CA GLY A 34 24.35 30.65 -28.40
C GLY A 34 24.51 31.93 -27.56
N ALA A 35 23.41 32.41 -26.99
CA ALA A 35 23.43 33.61 -26.17
C ALA A 35 24.31 33.43 -24.90
N LEU A 36 24.27 32.29 -24.23
CA LEU A 36 25.11 31.98 -23.08
C LEU A 36 26.60 31.93 -23.47
N THR A 37 26.89 31.34 -24.62
CA THR A 37 28.27 31.28 -25.14
C THR A 37 28.82 32.67 -25.47
N ASP A 38 28.00 33.52 -26.12
CA ASP A 38 28.39 34.88 -26.50
C ASP A 38 28.75 35.77 -25.28
N ILE A 39 28.06 35.57 -24.16
CA ILE A 39 28.32 36.32 -22.93
C ILE A 39 29.24 35.59 -21.95
N ASN A 40 29.72 34.39 -22.32
CA ASN A 40 30.56 33.52 -21.49
C ASN A 40 29.95 33.22 -20.11
N TRP A 41 28.66 32.90 -20.09
CA TRP A 41 27.90 32.52 -18.90
C TRP A 41 27.53 31.06 -18.92
N VAL A 42 27.33 30.52 -17.70
CA VAL A 42 26.78 29.17 -17.46
C VAL A 42 25.44 29.33 -16.73
N ALA A 43 24.42 28.62 -17.20
CA ALA A 43 23.12 28.57 -16.55
C ALA A 43 23.03 27.30 -15.69
N VAL A 44 22.64 27.43 -14.43
CA VAL A 44 22.34 26.28 -13.55
C VAL A 44 20.85 26.29 -13.22
N LEU A 45 20.16 25.25 -13.64
CA LEU A 45 18.73 25.04 -13.37
C LEU A 45 18.58 24.20 -12.10
N LEU A 46 17.92 24.73 -11.09
CA LEU A 46 17.68 24.04 -9.83
C LEU A 46 16.21 23.58 -9.78
N TYR A 47 16.00 22.28 -9.68
CA TYR A 47 14.68 21.67 -9.57
C TYR A 47 14.48 21.16 -8.14
N ASP A 48 13.69 21.88 -7.36
CA ASP A 48 13.34 21.55 -5.98
C ASP A 48 11.82 21.41 -5.84
N GLY A 49 11.35 20.80 -4.73
CA GLY A 49 9.93 20.62 -4.44
C GLY A 49 9.21 19.59 -5.34
N LEU A 50 9.96 18.69 -5.99
CA LEU A 50 9.39 17.65 -6.86
C LEU A 50 8.57 16.61 -6.08
N ASP A 51 8.71 16.58 -4.76
CA ASP A 51 8.00 15.71 -3.84
C ASP A 51 6.63 16.27 -3.39
N GLU A 52 6.33 17.53 -3.70
CA GLU A 52 5.04 18.13 -3.38
C GLU A 52 3.90 17.44 -4.14
N GLY A 53 3.01 16.76 -3.39
CA GLY A 53 1.92 15.99 -3.98
C GLY A 53 2.38 14.73 -4.73
N TRP A 54 3.61 14.30 -4.50
CA TRP A 54 4.13 13.07 -5.09
C TRP A 54 3.31 11.86 -4.66
N VAL A 55 2.78 11.16 -5.63
CA VAL A 55 2.18 9.83 -5.46
C VAL A 55 2.84 8.94 -6.50
N PRO A 56 3.42 7.79 -6.12
CA PRO A 56 4.15 6.91 -7.04
C PRO A 56 3.19 6.19 -7.99
N LYS A 57 2.66 6.94 -8.93
CA LYS A 57 1.87 6.43 -10.06
C LYS A 57 2.77 6.28 -11.27
N PRO A 58 2.54 5.30 -12.15
CA PRO A 58 3.35 5.12 -13.36
C PRO A 58 3.52 6.41 -14.18
N SER A 59 2.48 7.24 -14.25
CA SER A 59 2.55 8.54 -14.94
C SER A 59 3.45 9.55 -14.25
N ALA A 60 3.45 9.62 -12.92
CA ALA A 60 4.31 10.53 -12.17
C ALA A 60 5.77 10.10 -12.26
N ILE A 61 6.02 8.79 -12.17
CA ILE A 61 7.37 8.22 -12.32
C ILE A 61 7.90 8.47 -13.74
N SER A 62 7.07 8.29 -14.79
CA SER A 62 7.48 8.58 -16.17
C SER A 62 7.78 10.06 -16.41
N VAL A 63 7.08 10.97 -15.73
CA VAL A 63 7.40 12.42 -15.81
C VAL A 63 8.73 12.72 -15.14
N LEU A 64 8.98 12.13 -13.99
CA LEU A 64 10.24 12.30 -13.27
C LEU A 64 11.41 11.68 -14.06
N ASP A 65 11.22 10.50 -14.66
CA ASP A 65 12.18 9.84 -15.56
C ASP A 65 12.54 10.73 -16.76
N GLY A 66 11.51 11.27 -17.42
CA GLY A 66 11.72 12.21 -18.53
C GLY A 66 12.47 13.48 -18.13
N LEU A 67 12.20 14.03 -16.93
CA LEU A 67 12.93 15.18 -16.40
C LEU A 67 14.39 14.83 -16.11
N THR A 68 14.64 13.69 -15.48
CA THR A 68 15.99 13.24 -15.14
C THR A 68 16.83 12.97 -16.39
N SER A 69 16.24 12.32 -17.39
CA SER A 69 16.88 12.09 -18.69
C SER A 69 17.21 13.41 -19.40
N ALA A 70 16.28 14.36 -19.39
CA ALA A 70 16.53 15.69 -20.01
C ALA A 70 17.66 16.46 -19.33
N VAL A 71 17.76 16.34 -17.99
CA VAL A 71 18.87 16.98 -17.24
C VAL A 71 20.21 16.29 -17.52
N ALA A 72 20.22 14.96 -17.65
CA ALA A 72 21.41 14.22 -18.02
C ALA A 72 21.87 14.58 -19.43
N ASP A 73 20.96 14.64 -20.41
CA ASP A 73 21.24 15.03 -21.79
C ASP A 73 21.84 16.45 -21.87
N LEU A 74 21.31 17.41 -21.08
CA LEU A 74 21.85 18.77 -21.03
C LEU A 74 23.30 18.79 -20.51
N ALA A 75 23.63 17.94 -19.55
CA ALA A 75 24.98 17.85 -18.98
C ALA A 75 25.99 17.24 -19.98
N GLU A 76 25.56 16.25 -20.78
CA GLU A 76 26.44 15.59 -21.75
C GLU A 76 26.76 16.48 -22.96
N HIS A 77 25.85 17.35 -23.38
CA HIS A 77 26.02 18.15 -24.61
C HIS A 77 26.89 19.40 -24.42
N GLN A 78 27.55 19.60 -23.28
CA GLN A 78 28.40 20.77 -22.97
C GLN A 78 27.72 22.11 -23.34
N SER A 79 26.44 22.18 -23.13
CA SER A 79 25.58 23.29 -23.60
C SER A 79 25.77 24.60 -22.80
N GLY A 80 26.62 24.61 -21.79
CA GLY A 80 26.66 25.71 -20.80
C GLY A 80 25.43 25.80 -19.91
N ILE A 81 24.56 24.78 -19.98
CA ILE A 81 23.37 24.63 -19.15
C ILE A 81 23.52 23.35 -18.33
N HIS A 82 23.40 23.49 -17.00
CA HIS A 82 23.46 22.37 -16.07
C HIS A 82 22.16 22.31 -15.29
N GLY A 83 21.69 21.09 -14.97
CA GLY A 83 20.53 20.87 -14.12
C GLY A 83 20.94 20.17 -12.82
N ILE A 84 20.35 20.58 -11.70
CA ILE A 84 20.45 19.90 -10.43
C ILE A 84 19.04 19.57 -9.96
N LEU A 85 18.76 18.28 -9.78
CA LEU A 85 17.49 17.80 -9.26
C LEU A 85 17.65 17.42 -7.79
N PHE A 86 16.81 18.01 -6.94
CA PHE A 86 16.68 17.60 -5.54
C PHE A 86 15.49 16.67 -5.43
N ILE A 87 15.76 15.37 -5.29
CA ILE A 87 14.74 14.35 -5.17
C ILE A 87 14.90 13.57 -3.87
N ARG A 88 13.78 13.10 -3.32
CA ARG A 88 13.82 12.21 -2.16
C ARG A 88 14.29 10.82 -2.58
N ASP A 89 14.88 10.10 -1.64
CA ASP A 89 15.39 8.75 -1.87
C ASP A 89 14.31 7.76 -2.36
N ASN A 90 13.10 7.84 -1.81
CA ASN A 90 11.96 7.03 -2.28
C ASN A 90 11.60 7.30 -3.75
N MET A 91 11.73 8.55 -4.22
CA MET A 91 11.50 8.91 -5.63
C MET A 91 12.62 8.38 -6.53
N PHE A 92 13.87 8.51 -6.07
CA PHE A 92 15.03 7.95 -6.79
C PHE A 92 14.91 6.44 -6.96
N ARG A 93 14.47 5.73 -5.94
CA ARG A 93 14.27 4.28 -6.00
C ARG A 93 13.10 3.88 -6.91
N ALA A 94 12.02 4.66 -6.91
CA ALA A 94 10.92 4.42 -7.84
C ALA A 94 11.38 4.52 -9.30
N LEU A 95 12.30 5.45 -9.61
CA LEU A 95 12.94 5.55 -10.93
C LEU A 95 13.82 4.32 -11.22
N ALA A 96 14.70 3.95 -10.31
CA ALA A 96 15.62 2.84 -10.46
C ALA A 96 14.90 1.49 -10.62
N HIS A 97 13.72 1.33 -10.01
CA HIS A 97 12.91 0.12 -10.15
C HIS A 97 12.26 -0.02 -11.53
N LEU A 98 11.82 1.07 -12.13
CA LEU A 98 11.18 1.02 -13.47
C LEU A 98 12.17 0.86 -14.60
N HIS A 99 13.37 1.40 -14.45
CA HIS A 99 14.42 1.39 -15.46
C HIS A 99 15.73 0.93 -14.86
N ALA A 100 16.00 -0.38 -14.93
CA ALA A 100 17.23 -0.99 -14.40
C ALA A 100 18.51 -0.37 -14.99
N ASP A 101 18.45 0.19 -16.18
CA ASP A 101 19.60 0.87 -16.82
C ASP A 101 19.74 2.33 -16.36
N PHE A 102 18.69 2.93 -15.82
CA PHE A 102 18.68 4.32 -15.35
C PHE A 102 19.71 4.56 -14.24
N SER A 103 19.75 3.68 -13.23
CA SER A 103 20.71 3.79 -12.12
C SER A 103 22.15 3.78 -12.61
N ARG A 104 22.48 3.01 -13.65
CA ARG A 104 23.82 2.96 -14.23
C ARG A 104 24.17 4.24 -15.00
N GLN A 105 23.22 4.82 -15.71
CA GLN A 105 23.46 6.04 -16.51
C GLN A 105 23.72 7.27 -15.64
N ILE A 106 23.06 7.37 -14.49
CA ILE A 106 23.16 8.55 -13.62
C ILE A 106 24.01 8.34 -12.36
N GLU A 107 24.51 7.12 -12.13
CA GLU A 107 25.30 6.79 -10.92
C GLU A 107 26.48 7.74 -10.72
N GLY A 108 27.19 8.07 -11.80
CA GLY A 108 28.30 9.02 -11.77
C GLY A 108 27.89 10.49 -11.53
N SER A 109 26.62 10.82 -11.70
CA SER A 109 26.07 12.18 -11.54
C SER A 109 25.16 12.32 -10.31
N THR A 110 25.02 11.25 -9.52
CA THR A 110 24.15 11.21 -8.34
C THR A 110 24.99 11.38 -7.08
N GLN A 111 24.64 12.38 -6.28
CA GLN A 111 25.19 12.53 -4.94
C GLN A 111 24.10 12.29 -3.90
N ARG A 112 24.25 11.24 -3.10
CA ARG A 112 23.36 10.94 -1.99
C ARG A 112 23.79 11.73 -0.76
N LEU A 113 22.87 12.52 -0.20
CA LEU A 113 23.11 13.25 1.04
C LEU A 113 22.80 12.33 2.22
N HIS A 114 23.82 12.03 3.00
CA HIS A 114 23.73 11.20 4.19
C HIS A 114 24.17 12.00 5.42
N TRP A 115 23.49 11.77 6.55
CA TRP A 115 23.80 12.40 7.82
C TRP A 115 24.00 11.32 8.89
N ASP A 116 25.20 11.27 9.42
CA ASP A 116 25.52 10.44 10.58
C ASP A 116 25.52 11.29 11.87
N GLU A 117 25.67 10.63 13.00
CA GLU A 117 25.73 11.26 14.32
C GLU A 117 26.85 12.31 14.41
N ALA A 118 28.02 12.02 13.83
CA ALA A 118 29.17 12.92 13.91
C ALA A 118 28.95 14.20 13.10
N THR A 119 28.42 14.08 11.88
CA THR A 119 28.10 15.21 11.01
C THR A 119 26.93 16.02 11.54
N LEU A 120 25.91 15.42 12.15
CA LEU A 120 24.82 16.13 12.82
C LEU A 120 25.30 16.89 14.04
N PHE A 121 26.21 16.30 14.83
CA PHE A 121 26.83 17.01 15.97
C PHE A 121 27.64 18.22 15.52
N GLU A 122 28.48 18.05 14.50
CA GLU A 122 29.25 19.16 13.93
C GLU A 122 28.36 20.25 13.35
N PHE A 123 27.28 19.84 12.65
CA PHE A 123 26.31 20.77 12.08
C PHE A 123 25.66 21.65 13.16
N VAL A 124 25.18 21.05 14.26
CA VAL A 124 24.59 21.80 15.39
C VAL A 124 25.62 22.71 16.03
N CYS A 125 26.83 22.19 16.31
CA CYS A 125 27.88 22.98 16.92
C CYS A 125 28.34 24.15 16.03
N SER A 126 28.36 23.97 14.71
CA SER A 126 28.66 25.06 13.75
C SER A 126 27.60 26.16 13.80
N ARG A 127 26.33 25.79 13.92
CA ARG A 127 25.22 26.75 14.10
C ARG A 127 25.32 27.50 15.43
N LEU A 128 25.67 26.79 16.52
CA LEU A 128 25.87 27.41 17.83
C LEU A 128 27.05 28.40 17.81
N ARG A 129 28.16 28.02 17.15
CA ARG A 129 29.30 28.96 16.97
C ARG A 129 28.84 30.23 16.27
N ALA A 130 28.19 30.11 15.14
CA ALA A 130 27.71 31.25 14.37
C ALA A 130 26.67 32.08 15.13
N ARG A 131 25.80 31.48 15.91
CA ARG A 131 24.73 32.18 16.64
C ARG A 131 25.25 32.97 17.84
N PHE A 132 26.26 32.44 18.54
CA PHE A 132 26.78 33.00 19.79
C PHE A 132 28.19 33.59 19.65
N ASP A 133 28.69 33.69 18.44
CA ASP A 133 30.05 34.21 18.12
C ASP A 133 31.13 33.51 18.96
N LEU A 134 31.07 32.18 19.03
CA LEU A 134 31.97 31.37 19.84
C LEU A 134 33.25 31.01 19.05
N ASN A 135 34.38 31.51 19.51
CA ASN A 135 35.68 31.10 18.96
C ASN A 135 36.22 29.87 19.72
N ILE A 136 35.50 28.73 19.59
CA ILE A 136 35.82 27.46 20.23
C ILE A 136 35.89 26.37 19.15
N GLU A 137 37.04 25.71 18.98
CA GLU A 137 37.23 24.67 17.97
C GLU A 137 36.51 23.36 18.33
N SER A 138 36.56 22.96 19.60
CA SER A 138 35.99 21.70 20.07
C SER A 138 34.45 21.73 20.04
N ASN A 139 33.83 20.84 19.28
CA ASN A 139 32.38 20.68 19.22
C ASN A 139 31.78 20.36 20.61
N GLU A 140 32.43 19.51 21.38
CA GLU A 140 31.96 19.13 22.70
C GLU A 140 31.98 20.35 23.67
N ARG A 141 33.00 21.20 23.60
CA ARG A 141 33.04 22.43 24.41
C ARG A 141 31.97 23.44 23.99
N VAL A 142 31.66 23.52 22.71
CA VAL A 142 30.56 24.38 22.21
C VAL A 142 29.24 23.87 22.74
N TRP A 143 28.96 22.56 22.60
CA TRP A 143 27.77 21.94 23.10
C TRP A 143 27.57 22.14 24.61
N ASN A 144 28.59 21.88 25.40
CA ASN A 144 28.60 22.04 26.86
C ASN A 144 28.35 23.48 27.34
N ARG A 145 28.37 24.48 26.45
CA ARG A 145 28.01 25.88 26.77
C ARG A 145 26.51 26.11 26.83
N VAL A 146 25.74 25.31 26.12
CA VAL A 146 24.29 25.50 25.99
C VAL A 146 23.48 24.49 26.79
N VAL A 147 24.11 23.43 27.26
CA VAL A 147 23.45 22.38 28.06
C VAL A 147 23.89 22.36 29.52
N ASP A 148 23.10 21.80 30.39
CA ASP A 148 23.45 21.56 31.78
C ASP A 148 24.23 20.23 31.96
N ARG A 149 24.56 19.91 33.22
CA ARG A 149 25.36 18.73 33.56
C ARG A 149 24.73 17.40 33.14
N SER A 150 23.42 17.34 32.97
CA SER A 150 22.69 16.12 32.60
C SER A 150 22.83 15.74 31.11
N LEU A 151 23.26 16.71 30.29
CA LEU A 151 23.31 16.58 28.83
C LEU A 151 24.69 16.94 28.25
N VAL A 152 25.76 16.92 29.08
CA VAL A 152 27.12 17.22 28.60
C VAL A 152 27.70 16.15 27.68
N GLY A 153 28.56 16.57 26.79
CA GLY A 153 29.32 15.71 25.91
C GLY A 153 28.50 15.05 24.80
N ARG A 154 29.09 14.07 24.15
CA ARG A 154 28.45 13.32 23.07
C ARG A 154 27.24 12.54 23.58
N SER A 155 27.35 11.86 24.71
CA SER A 155 26.24 11.11 25.30
C SER A 155 25.00 11.99 25.59
N GLY A 156 25.22 13.25 25.95
CA GLY A 156 24.10 14.20 26.07
C GLY A 156 23.46 14.55 24.72
N PHE A 157 24.27 14.73 23.68
CA PHE A 157 23.76 14.96 22.32
C PHE A 157 23.02 13.74 21.75
N ASP A 158 23.48 12.53 22.05
CA ASP A 158 22.83 11.29 21.63
C ASP A 158 21.38 11.18 22.16
N LYS A 159 21.10 11.73 23.34
CA LYS A 159 19.74 11.82 23.87
C LYS A 159 18.82 12.69 22.97
N PHE A 160 19.35 13.75 22.38
CA PHE A 160 18.62 14.55 21.40
C PHE A 160 18.42 13.76 20.12
N LEU A 161 19.44 13.09 19.60
CA LEU A 161 19.35 12.33 18.36
C LEU A 161 18.30 11.24 18.44
N LYS A 162 18.22 10.51 19.54
CA LYS A 162 17.20 9.47 19.77
C LYS A 162 15.76 9.98 19.65
N CYS A 163 15.52 11.25 19.96
CA CYS A 163 14.22 11.89 19.81
C CYS A 163 13.95 12.41 18.39
N THR A 164 14.83 12.15 17.42
CA THR A 164 14.73 12.64 16.03
C THR A 164 14.85 11.49 15.04
N LEU A 165 14.54 11.75 13.77
CA LEU A 165 14.77 10.83 12.67
C LEU A 165 16.14 11.04 12.01
N TYR A 166 17.16 11.48 12.75
CA TYR A 166 18.52 11.76 12.25
C TYR A 166 18.56 12.74 11.07
N ARG A 167 17.60 13.66 11.01
CA ARG A 167 17.50 14.69 9.98
C ARG A 167 18.00 16.03 10.54
N PRO A 168 18.80 16.82 9.80
CA PRO A 168 19.31 18.11 10.29
C PRO A 168 18.21 19.06 10.78
N ARG A 169 17.08 19.10 10.07
CA ARG A 169 15.94 19.93 10.46
C ARG A 169 15.37 19.49 11.81
N ASP A 170 15.21 18.20 12.03
CA ASP A 170 14.63 17.66 13.26
C ASP A 170 15.48 17.99 14.47
N VAL A 171 16.79 17.79 14.35
CA VAL A 171 17.75 18.09 15.41
C VAL A 171 17.73 19.59 15.75
N LEU A 172 17.72 20.47 14.76
CA LEU A 172 17.64 21.92 14.99
C LEU A 172 16.32 22.33 15.64
N VAL A 173 15.21 21.78 15.17
CA VAL A 173 13.89 22.07 15.74
C VAL A 173 13.85 21.61 17.19
N LEU A 174 14.39 20.43 17.51
CA LEU A 174 14.45 19.91 18.87
C LEU A 174 15.31 20.78 19.78
N VAL A 175 16.52 21.14 19.34
CA VAL A 175 17.43 22.01 20.12
C VAL A 175 16.78 23.37 20.37
N ASN A 176 16.17 23.98 19.37
CA ASN A 176 15.51 25.29 19.53
C ASN A 176 14.28 25.16 20.47
N SER A 177 13.47 24.11 20.30
CA SER A 177 12.30 23.89 21.18
C SER A 177 12.73 23.63 22.62
N ALA A 178 13.80 22.86 22.83
CA ALA A 178 14.34 22.63 24.19
C ALA A 178 14.89 23.93 24.82
N ASN A 179 15.55 24.76 24.02
CA ASN A 179 15.97 26.07 24.49
C ASN A 179 14.77 26.97 24.87
N ASP A 180 13.71 26.97 24.09
CA ASP A 180 12.50 27.73 24.40
C ASP A 180 11.81 27.23 25.67
N VAL A 181 11.79 25.92 25.89
CA VAL A 181 11.26 25.32 27.13
C VAL A 181 12.12 25.72 28.33
N ALA A 182 13.46 25.64 28.22
CA ALA A 182 14.37 26.07 29.27
C ALA A 182 14.19 27.56 29.61
N ALA A 183 14.12 28.41 28.59
CA ALA A 183 13.92 29.84 28.76
C ALA A 183 12.59 30.19 29.49
N ARG A 184 11.50 29.50 29.15
CA ARG A 184 10.21 29.69 29.85
C ARG A 184 10.22 29.24 31.30
N ARG A 185 11.11 28.31 31.65
CA ARG A 185 11.30 27.84 33.02
C ARG A 185 12.27 28.75 33.81
N GLY A 186 12.93 29.69 33.14
CA GLY A 186 13.96 30.54 33.73
C GLY A 186 15.33 29.83 33.86
N ASP A 187 15.52 28.70 33.18
CA ASP A 187 16.76 27.97 33.17
C ASP A 187 17.79 28.68 32.26
N HIS A 188 19.07 28.70 32.66
CA HIS A 188 20.14 29.33 31.87
C HIS A 188 20.79 28.40 30.84
N SER A 189 20.42 27.10 30.86
CA SER A 189 20.95 26.08 29.96
C SER A 189 19.88 24.99 29.75
N ILE A 190 20.02 24.23 28.67
CA ILE A 190 19.10 23.16 28.33
C ILE A 190 19.41 21.95 29.22
N GLY A 191 18.49 21.59 30.07
CA GLY A 191 18.56 20.38 30.91
C GLY A 191 17.62 19.28 30.43
N GLN A 192 17.68 18.11 31.08
CA GLN A 192 16.86 16.93 30.73
C GLN A 192 15.37 17.27 30.69
N ALA A 193 14.86 18.01 31.67
CA ALA A 193 13.43 18.37 31.70
C ALA A 193 13.00 19.29 30.54
N ALA A 194 13.91 20.11 30.01
CA ALA A 194 13.66 20.93 28.83
C ALA A 194 13.67 20.08 27.54
N LEU A 195 14.59 19.11 27.45
CA LEU A 195 14.61 18.14 26.37
C LEU A 195 13.32 17.31 26.37
N ASP A 196 12.90 16.79 27.53
CA ASP A 196 11.68 15.99 27.64
C ASP A 196 10.42 16.74 27.20
N GLY A 197 10.28 18.00 27.61
CA GLY A 197 9.16 18.84 27.21
C GLY A 197 9.14 19.15 25.70
N ALA A 198 10.33 19.35 25.11
CA ALA A 198 10.46 19.57 23.67
C ALA A 198 10.22 18.28 22.87
N ALA A 199 10.72 17.15 23.36
CA ALA A 199 10.62 15.86 22.69
C ALA A 199 9.18 15.39 22.52
N THR A 200 8.29 15.66 23.50
CA THR A 200 6.85 15.31 23.39
C THR A 200 6.22 15.95 22.16
N ARG A 201 6.38 17.25 21.99
CA ARG A 201 5.81 17.96 20.86
C ARG A 201 6.38 17.49 19.52
N ILE A 202 7.71 17.26 19.47
CA ILE A 202 8.36 16.77 18.25
C ILE A 202 7.91 15.36 17.92
N SER A 203 7.71 14.51 18.91
CA SER A 203 7.18 13.17 18.73
C SER A 203 5.81 13.19 18.04
N GLU A 204 4.89 14.06 18.50
CA GLU A 204 3.57 14.26 17.89
C GLU A 204 3.67 14.77 16.45
N ASP A 205 4.54 15.76 16.21
CA ASP A 205 4.76 16.31 14.87
C ASP A 205 5.33 15.23 13.92
N ARG A 206 6.32 14.45 14.36
CA ARG A 206 6.93 13.38 13.56
C ARG A 206 5.96 12.23 13.28
N LEU A 207 5.12 11.86 14.24
CA LEU A 207 4.06 10.88 14.04
C LEU A 207 3.05 11.36 12.99
N THR A 208 2.68 12.63 13.07
CA THR A 208 1.80 13.26 12.08
C THR A 208 2.43 13.28 10.68
N ASP A 209 3.72 13.58 10.59
CA ASP A 209 4.44 13.59 9.32
C ASP A 209 4.58 12.18 8.73
N LEU A 210 4.88 11.17 9.55
CA LEU A 210 4.91 9.76 9.13
C LEU A 210 3.58 9.37 8.48
N LEU A 211 2.47 9.67 9.15
CA LEU A 211 1.15 9.34 8.63
C LEU A 211 0.83 10.09 7.34
N LYS A 212 1.17 11.38 7.24
CA LYS A 212 0.96 12.16 6.00
C LYS A 212 1.82 11.66 4.83
N GLU A 213 3.04 11.27 5.11
CA GLU A 213 4.00 10.86 4.08
C GLU A 213 3.65 9.48 3.50
N TYR A 214 3.19 8.55 4.34
CA TYR A 214 3.05 7.14 3.95
C TYR A 214 1.61 6.62 3.92
N ASP A 215 0.60 7.34 4.38
CA ASP A 215 -0.79 6.87 4.40
C ASP A 215 -1.33 6.48 3.02
N SER A 216 -0.88 7.19 1.97
CA SER A 216 -1.27 6.85 0.59
C SER A 216 -0.58 5.60 0.04
N VAL A 217 0.55 5.21 0.61
CA VAL A 217 1.41 4.10 0.15
C VAL A 217 1.23 2.85 1.00
N LEU A 218 1.02 3.02 2.30
CA LEU A 218 0.76 1.97 3.26
C LEU A 218 -0.68 2.12 3.78
N PRO A 219 -1.65 1.51 3.10
CA PRO A 219 -3.03 1.57 3.53
C PRO A 219 -3.19 1.00 4.94
N GLY A 220 -3.95 1.69 5.79
CA GLY A 220 -4.14 1.28 7.19
C GLY A 220 -3.01 1.64 8.15
N LEU A 221 -1.98 2.37 7.69
CA LEU A 221 -0.83 2.76 8.51
C LEU A 221 -1.23 3.36 9.85
N ARG A 222 -2.20 4.25 9.87
CA ARG A 222 -2.68 4.89 11.11
C ARG A 222 -3.10 3.85 12.15
N SER A 223 -3.93 2.89 11.76
CA SER A 223 -4.41 1.86 12.68
C SER A 223 -3.28 0.97 13.19
N PHE A 224 -2.34 0.59 12.31
CA PHE A 224 -1.18 -0.19 12.72
C PHE A 224 -0.26 0.56 13.67
N VAL A 225 -0.05 1.85 13.45
CA VAL A 225 0.80 2.69 14.31
C VAL A 225 0.12 2.94 15.65
N THR A 226 -1.18 3.27 15.65
CA THR A 226 -1.93 3.50 16.90
C THR A 226 -2.13 2.23 17.73
N ALA A 227 -2.01 1.04 17.13
CA ALA A 227 -2.00 -0.21 17.87
C ALA A 227 -0.82 -0.34 18.86
N PHE A 228 0.24 0.45 18.66
CA PHE A 228 1.36 0.54 19.58
C PHE A 228 1.16 1.59 20.69
N ASP A 229 -0.01 2.23 20.80
CA ASP A 229 -0.32 3.11 21.91
C ASP A 229 -0.25 2.35 23.23
N ARG A 230 0.55 2.87 24.18
CA ARG A 230 0.86 2.24 25.47
C ARG A 230 1.41 0.80 25.38
N HIS A 231 1.96 0.44 24.22
CA HIS A 231 2.63 -0.85 24.06
C HIS A 231 4.08 -0.76 24.59
N PRO A 232 4.69 -1.88 25.05
CA PRO A 232 6.10 -1.87 25.41
C PRO A 232 6.99 -1.35 24.26
N ALA A 233 7.97 -0.52 24.60
CA ALA A 233 8.92 0.04 23.63
C ALA A 233 9.69 -1.04 22.87
N ILE A 234 10.04 -2.10 23.58
CA ILE A 234 10.80 -3.25 23.08
C ILE A 234 9.99 -4.51 23.37
N SER A 235 9.73 -5.29 22.34
CA SER A 235 8.96 -6.54 22.43
C SER A 235 9.66 -7.66 21.68
N SER A 236 9.29 -8.90 21.95
CA SER A 236 9.75 -10.02 21.13
C SER A 236 9.16 -9.92 19.72
N LEU A 237 9.85 -10.49 18.73
CA LEU A 237 9.36 -10.52 17.36
C LEU A 237 8.02 -11.26 17.26
N GLU A 238 7.87 -12.35 18.02
CA GLU A 238 6.65 -13.15 18.04
C GLU A 238 5.46 -12.38 18.64
N ASP A 239 5.68 -11.61 19.71
CA ASP A 239 4.64 -10.78 20.34
C ASP A 239 4.16 -9.69 19.38
N VAL A 240 5.09 -9.01 18.69
CA VAL A 240 4.73 -7.97 17.69
C VAL A 240 3.94 -8.55 16.52
N VAL A 241 4.35 -9.71 16.01
CA VAL A 241 3.61 -10.38 14.93
C VAL A 241 2.21 -10.77 15.41
N SER A 242 2.09 -11.39 16.59
CA SER A 242 0.79 -11.78 17.16
C SER A 242 -0.11 -10.58 17.42
N HIS A 243 0.46 -9.49 17.93
CA HIS A 243 -0.25 -8.24 18.13
C HIS A 243 -0.78 -7.66 16.82
N LEU A 244 0.03 -7.60 15.77
CA LEU A 244 -0.38 -7.11 14.45
C LEU A 244 -1.37 -8.05 13.76
N ASP A 245 -1.28 -9.36 13.97
CA ASP A 245 -2.29 -10.32 13.51
C ASP A 245 -3.65 -10.03 14.18
N SER A 246 -3.66 -9.75 15.50
CA SER A 246 -4.90 -9.38 16.20
C SER A 246 -5.52 -8.08 15.67
N VAL A 247 -4.69 -7.09 15.32
CA VAL A 247 -5.15 -5.85 14.69
C VAL A 247 -5.80 -6.12 13.33
N ILE A 248 -5.23 -7.01 12.51
CA ILE A 248 -5.81 -7.38 11.21
C ILE A 248 -7.17 -8.08 11.37
N GLU A 249 -7.31 -8.87 12.44
CA GLU A 249 -8.52 -9.66 12.70
C GLU A 249 -9.63 -8.87 13.41
N GLU A 250 -9.34 -7.68 13.92
CA GLU A 250 -10.30 -6.84 14.64
C GLU A 250 -11.42 -6.33 13.71
N ASP A 251 -12.66 -6.51 14.15
CA ASP A 251 -13.87 -6.18 13.36
C ASP A 251 -14.30 -4.71 13.45
N ALA A 252 -13.61 -3.88 14.24
CA ALA A 252 -14.04 -2.53 14.59
C ALA A 252 -13.67 -1.43 13.57
N TYR A 253 -12.97 -1.77 12.50
CA TYR A 253 -12.43 -0.79 11.56
C TYR A 253 -13.44 -0.30 10.53
N ASP A 254 -13.21 0.93 10.04
CA ASP A 254 -13.97 1.46 8.93
C ASP A 254 -13.74 0.64 7.64
N ASN A 255 -14.62 0.89 6.71
CA ASN A 255 -14.74 0.11 5.49
C ASN A 255 -13.46 0.08 4.63
N GLN A 256 -12.71 1.15 4.56
CA GLN A 256 -11.50 1.24 3.75
C GLN A 256 -10.35 0.50 4.46
N THR A 257 -10.18 0.72 5.74
CA THR A 257 -9.14 0.14 6.57
C THR A 257 -9.23 -1.39 6.59
N ALA A 258 -10.44 -1.95 6.74
CA ALA A 258 -10.64 -3.40 6.69
C ALA A 258 -10.23 -4.02 5.34
N SER A 259 -10.51 -3.35 4.20
CA SER A 259 -10.05 -3.82 2.88
C SER A 259 -8.54 -3.74 2.73
N ASP A 260 -7.94 -2.70 3.27
CA ASP A 260 -6.50 -2.49 3.21
C ASP A 260 -5.77 -3.54 4.08
N PHE A 261 -6.30 -3.86 5.26
CA PHE A 261 -5.77 -4.92 6.11
C PHE A 261 -5.84 -6.30 5.44
N ALA A 262 -6.92 -6.60 4.76
CA ALA A 262 -7.05 -7.86 4.02
C ALA A 262 -5.99 -8.05 2.92
N LEU A 263 -5.35 -6.97 2.46
CA LEU A 263 -4.25 -7.04 1.49
C LEU A 263 -2.94 -7.51 2.11
N PHE A 264 -2.70 -7.26 3.41
CA PHE A 264 -1.48 -7.69 4.08
C PHE A 264 -1.47 -9.19 4.35
N GLY A 265 -2.54 -9.73 4.86
CA GLY A 265 -2.71 -11.16 5.14
C GLY A 265 -2.07 -11.67 6.43
N THR A 266 -0.97 -11.09 6.92
CA THR A 266 -0.30 -11.49 8.18
C THR A 266 0.38 -10.32 8.88
N GLY A 267 0.47 -10.39 10.23
CA GLY A 267 1.21 -9.43 11.05
C GLY A 267 2.69 -9.32 10.67
N LYS A 268 3.30 -10.41 10.20
CA LYS A 268 4.69 -10.39 9.70
C LYS A 268 4.85 -9.45 8.50
N GLN A 269 3.87 -9.41 7.59
CA GLN A 269 3.90 -8.51 6.43
C GLN A 269 3.71 -7.05 6.84
N VAL A 270 2.83 -6.80 7.82
CA VAL A 270 2.65 -5.45 8.40
C VAL A 270 3.92 -4.99 9.13
N MET A 271 4.51 -5.85 9.95
CA MET A 271 5.76 -5.55 10.64
C MET A 271 6.88 -5.17 9.66
N SER A 272 7.01 -5.91 8.56
CA SER A 272 7.95 -5.60 7.48
C SER A 272 7.67 -4.23 6.86
N ALA A 273 6.41 -3.88 6.68
CA ALA A 273 6.00 -2.59 6.16
C ALA A 273 6.30 -1.44 7.14
N LEU A 274 6.05 -1.64 8.43
CA LEU A 274 6.37 -0.66 9.49
C LEU A 274 7.88 -0.43 9.65
N TYR A 275 8.69 -1.48 9.43
CA TYR A 275 10.13 -1.32 9.32
C TYR A 275 10.50 -0.45 8.10
N GLY A 276 9.91 -0.72 6.94
CA GLY A 276 10.17 0.02 5.70
C GLY A 276 9.88 1.52 5.78
N VAL A 277 8.97 1.96 6.66
CA VAL A 277 8.70 3.39 6.92
C VAL A 277 9.53 3.96 8.08
N GLY A 278 10.41 3.17 8.68
CA GLY A 278 11.25 3.59 9.81
C GLY A 278 10.51 3.71 11.14
N PHE A 279 9.33 3.09 11.27
CA PHE A 279 8.57 3.07 12.52
C PHE A 279 9.08 2.01 13.50
N LEU A 280 9.42 0.81 12.99
CA LEU A 280 10.00 -0.27 13.77
C LEU A 280 11.47 -0.47 13.43
N GLY A 281 12.26 -0.88 14.42
CA GLY A 281 13.64 -1.32 14.27
C GLY A 281 13.82 -2.75 14.75
N PHE A 282 14.82 -3.45 14.22
CA PHE A 282 15.17 -4.82 14.58
C PHE A 282 16.47 -4.89 15.31
N GLU A 283 16.53 -5.71 16.35
CA GLU A 283 17.76 -5.98 17.07
C GLU A 283 18.78 -6.69 16.16
N ASN A 284 20.02 -6.22 16.21
CA ASN A 284 21.11 -6.88 15.48
C ASN A 284 21.42 -8.24 16.12
N PRO A 285 21.35 -9.35 15.37
CA PRO A 285 21.59 -10.68 15.94
C PRO A 285 22.99 -10.88 16.55
N LEU A 286 23.96 -10.06 16.13
CA LEU A 286 25.35 -10.15 16.55
C LEU A 286 25.70 -9.18 17.71
N LEU A 287 24.88 -8.16 17.91
CA LEU A 287 25.15 -7.07 18.85
C LEU A 287 23.89 -6.76 19.67
N GLU A 288 23.78 -7.39 20.83
CA GLU A 288 22.65 -7.19 21.76
C GLU A 288 22.46 -5.72 22.10
N GLY A 289 21.21 -5.26 22.07
CA GLY A 289 20.84 -3.87 22.35
C GLY A 289 21.12 -2.89 21.21
N GLN A 290 21.65 -3.33 20.08
CA GLN A 290 21.79 -2.52 18.89
C GLN A 290 20.62 -2.77 17.94
N TYR A 291 19.90 -1.71 17.55
CA TYR A 291 18.74 -1.79 16.66
C TYR A 291 19.04 -1.09 15.35
N THR A 292 18.57 -1.69 14.26
CA THR A 292 18.66 -1.13 12.91
C THR A 292 17.28 -0.65 12.47
N PHE A 293 17.20 0.56 11.94
CA PHE A 293 15.99 1.15 11.37
C PHE A 293 16.18 1.42 9.88
N CYS A 294 15.08 1.36 9.13
CA CYS A 294 15.04 1.78 7.75
C CYS A 294 14.42 3.19 7.66
N HIS A 295 15.25 4.20 7.45
CA HIS A 295 14.76 5.59 7.33
C HIS A 295 14.45 6.04 5.91
N ASP A 296 14.80 5.23 4.94
CA ASP A 296 14.68 5.57 3.53
C ASP A 296 13.51 4.92 2.79
N GLY A 297 12.61 4.24 3.52
CA GLY A 297 11.44 3.59 2.95
C GLY A 297 11.74 2.41 2.04
N SER A 298 12.98 1.89 2.03
CA SER A 298 13.44 1.01 0.95
C SER A 298 13.26 -0.47 1.18
N ARG A 299 12.90 -0.93 2.39
CA ARG A 299 12.93 -2.38 2.62
C ARG A 299 11.79 -2.95 3.39
N SER A 300 11.15 -3.88 2.69
CA SER A 300 10.29 -4.92 3.24
C SER A 300 10.96 -6.30 3.14
N ASP A 301 12.30 -6.39 3.26
CA ASP A 301 12.98 -7.68 3.11
C ASP A 301 12.85 -8.51 4.39
N THR A 302 12.07 -9.58 4.30
CA THR A 302 11.81 -10.48 5.43
C THR A 302 13.05 -11.26 5.87
N ASP A 303 14.06 -11.38 5.01
CA ASP A 303 15.24 -12.19 5.26
C ASP A 303 16.22 -11.53 6.24
N ARG A 304 16.07 -10.21 6.48
CA ARG A 304 16.90 -9.48 7.45
C ARG A 304 16.53 -9.69 8.90
N TYR A 305 15.36 -10.25 9.16
CA TYR A 305 14.90 -10.55 10.51
C TYR A 305 15.32 -11.94 10.97
N GLU A 306 15.90 -12.75 10.10
CA GLU A 306 16.42 -14.05 10.47
C GLU A 306 17.49 -13.87 11.55
N GLY A 307 17.16 -14.35 12.76
CA GLY A 307 17.99 -14.23 13.95
C GLY A 307 17.71 -13.05 14.87
N SER A 308 16.92 -12.04 14.45
CA SER A 308 16.48 -10.96 15.36
C SER A 308 15.49 -11.52 16.38
N ARG A 309 15.71 -11.17 17.66
CA ARG A 309 14.86 -11.63 18.76
C ARG A 309 13.88 -10.55 19.21
N ARG A 310 14.25 -9.29 19.07
CA ARG A 310 13.51 -8.14 19.57
C ARG A 310 13.24 -7.12 18.49
N VAL A 311 12.12 -6.44 18.66
CA VAL A 311 11.66 -5.33 17.83
C VAL A 311 11.49 -4.13 18.74
N VAL A 312 11.82 -2.95 18.25
CA VAL A 312 11.68 -1.69 19.00
C VAL A 312 10.88 -0.69 18.16
N VAL A 313 9.96 0.02 18.80
CA VAL A 313 9.36 1.22 18.22
C VAL A 313 10.41 2.33 18.21
N HIS A 314 10.54 3.07 17.10
CA HIS A 314 11.54 4.14 17.02
C HIS A 314 11.36 5.16 18.16
N PRO A 315 12.41 5.50 18.91
CA PRO A 315 12.30 6.34 20.11
C PRO A 315 11.68 7.71 19.87
N CYS A 316 11.76 8.24 18.65
CA CYS A 316 11.14 9.52 18.33
C CYS A 316 9.59 9.50 18.43
N TYR A 317 8.96 8.33 18.38
CA TYR A 317 7.50 8.18 18.49
C TYR A 317 7.01 7.81 19.90
N TRP A 318 7.90 7.43 20.84
CA TRP A 318 7.52 6.91 22.15
C TRP A 318 6.59 7.84 22.93
N ARG A 319 6.87 9.15 22.89
CA ARG A 319 6.08 10.12 23.65
C ARG A 319 4.70 10.37 23.05
N ALA A 320 4.61 10.35 21.72
CA ALA A 320 3.32 10.53 21.02
C ALA A 320 2.39 9.34 21.18
N LEU A 321 2.95 8.13 21.35
CA LEU A 321 2.22 6.88 21.54
C LEU A 321 2.12 6.47 23.01
N GLU A 322 2.58 7.32 23.96
CA GLU A 322 2.65 6.95 25.38
C GLU A 322 3.25 5.55 25.60
N VAL A 323 4.21 5.18 24.74
CA VAL A 323 4.85 3.86 24.77
C VAL A 323 5.45 3.64 26.16
N ASP A 324 5.12 2.52 26.79
CA ASP A 324 5.65 2.14 28.07
C ASP A 324 7.12 1.73 27.92
N ALA A 325 7.97 2.72 28.06
CA ALA A 325 9.38 2.52 28.26
C ALA A 325 9.55 2.30 29.76
N ASP A 326 9.42 1.07 30.24
CA ASP A 326 10.13 0.69 31.45
C ASP A 326 11.55 1.23 31.27
N GLU A 327 11.96 2.25 32.08
CA GLU A 327 13.27 2.81 31.92
C GLU A 327 14.29 1.66 31.88
N PRO A 328 14.70 1.20 30.71
CA PRO A 328 15.85 0.35 30.68
C PRO A 328 16.94 1.27 31.17
N ASN A 329 17.68 0.86 32.16
CA ASN A 329 18.94 1.45 32.52
C ASN A 329 19.49 2.16 31.29
N SER A 330 19.72 3.45 31.39
CA SER A 330 20.10 4.37 30.32
C SER A 330 21.29 3.91 29.45
N ASP A 331 21.82 2.75 29.75
CA ASP A 331 22.96 2.11 29.11
C ASP A 331 22.59 1.09 28.02
N VAL A 332 21.34 0.71 27.84
CA VAL A 332 20.92 -0.02 26.64
C VAL A 332 20.92 1.00 25.51
N LEU A 333 22.10 1.24 25.02
CA LEU A 333 22.37 2.11 23.87
C LEU A 333 21.67 1.51 22.66
N ILE A 334 20.48 2.00 22.40
CA ILE A 334 19.86 1.86 21.08
C ILE A 334 20.80 2.60 20.14
N ARG A 335 21.77 1.90 19.58
CA ARG A 335 22.57 2.42 18.49
C ARG A 335 21.67 2.30 17.27
N ILE A 336 21.13 3.44 16.87
CA ILE A 336 20.36 3.55 15.64
C ILE A 336 21.38 3.51 14.51
N ASN A 337 21.42 2.39 13.80
CA ASN A 337 22.14 2.29 12.54
C ASN A 337 21.12 2.47 11.41
N ASP A 338 21.34 3.49 10.62
CA ASP A 338 20.62 3.63 9.37
C ASP A 338 21.11 2.59 8.37
N ASP A 339 20.18 1.87 7.78
CA ASP A 339 20.48 0.83 6.80
C ASP A 339 20.58 1.43 5.39
N TYR A 340 21.55 2.34 5.20
CA TYR A 340 21.75 3.04 3.93
C TYR A 340 22.52 2.23 2.88
N GLU A 341 23.30 1.23 3.28
CA GLU A 341 24.28 0.59 2.40
C GLU A 341 23.79 -0.70 1.74
N VAL A 342 22.57 -1.11 1.92
CA VAL A 342 22.18 -2.37 1.36
C VAL A 342 21.62 -2.18 -0.04
N PRO A 343 22.32 -2.65 -1.08
CA PRO A 343 21.77 -2.78 -2.42
C PRO A 343 20.66 -3.82 -2.34
N GLY A 344 19.46 -3.39 -2.09
CA GLY A 344 18.31 -4.23 -2.03
C GLY A 344 17.35 -3.86 -3.11
N ASP A 345 16.69 -4.87 -3.57
CA ASP A 345 15.53 -4.75 -4.42
C ASP A 345 14.66 -3.61 -3.88
N PRO A 346 14.42 -2.53 -4.62
CA PRO A 346 13.59 -1.42 -4.18
C PRO A 346 12.16 -1.89 -4.10
N SER A 347 11.85 -2.57 -3.02
CA SER A 347 10.49 -2.98 -2.73
C SER A 347 9.75 -1.77 -2.18
N ASP A 348 9.40 -0.88 -3.08
CA ASP A 348 8.73 0.35 -2.77
C ASP A 348 7.43 0.11 -2.01
N MET A 349 7.27 0.80 -0.90
CA MET A 349 6.03 0.84 -0.13
C MET A 349 4.86 1.30 -1.01
N ALA A 350 5.13 2.20 -1.95
CA ALA A 350 4.20 2.61 -2.99
C ALA A 350 3.55 1.45 -3.74
N ASP A 351 4.32 0.41 -3.98
CA ASP A 351 3.88 -0.79 -4.67
C ASP A 351 3.41 -1.91 -3.72
N LEU A 352 3.47 -1.72 -2.39
CA LEU A 352 3.07 -2.77 -1.46
C LEU A 352 1.64 -3.25 -1.75
N ARG A 353 0.70 -2.33 -1.93
CA ARG A 353 -0.66 -2.65 -2.34
C ARG A 353 -0.71 -3.36 -3.70
N ILE A 354 0.02 -2.82 -4.69
CA ILE A 354 0.09 -3.40 -6.03
C ILE A 354 0.74 -4.78 -5.97
N ARG A 355 1.78 -4.97 -5.15
CA ARG A 355 2.44 -6.27 -4.95
C ARG A 355 1.54 -7.27 -4.24
N GLN A 356 0.85 -6.88 -3.17
CA GLN A 356 -0.08 -7.77 -2.48
C GLN A 356 -1.24 -8.18 -3.40
N ILE A 357 -1.76 -7.24 -4.18
CA ILE A 357 -2.71 -7.56 -5.25
C ILE A 357 -2.07 -8.50 -6.28
N GLY A 358 -0.82 -8.26 -6.68
CA GLY A 358 -0.06 -9.11 -7.59
C GLY A 358 0.10 -10.54 -7.04
N LYS A 359 0.49 -10.69 -5.78
CA LYS A 359 0.59 -11.99 -5.10
C LYS A 359 -0.76 -12.72 -5.10
N ALA A 360 -1.82 -12.06 -4.67
CA ALA A 360 -3.18 -12.64 -4.65
C ALA A 360 -3.66 -13.06 -6.06
N LEU A 361 -3.26 -12.34 -7.10
CA LEU A 361 -3.57 -12.69 -8.49
C LEU A 361 -2.74 -13.86 -9.02
N ALA A 362 -1.49 -13.98 -8.59
CA ALA A 362 -0.57 -15.03 -9.01
C ALA A 362 -0.86 -16.38 -8.33
N GLU A 363 -1.45 -16.38 -7.13
CA GLU A 363 -1.76 -17.59 -6.38
C GLU A 363 -2.73 -18.51 -7.14
N LEU A 364 -3.82 -17.97 -7.70
CA LEU A 364 -4.87 -18.78 -8.33
C LEU A 364 -4.37 -19.67 -9.48
N PRO A 365 -3.56 -19.19 -10.44
CA PRO A 365 -3.03 -20.03 -11.51
C PRO A 365 -2.13 -21.18 -11.01
N GLY A 366 -1.45 -20.97 -9.88
CA GLY A 366 -0.56 -21.98 -9.28
C GLY A 366 -1.29 -23.10 -8.53
N ILE A 367 -2.58 -22.96 -8.24
CA ILE A 367 -3.35 -23.98 -7.54
C ILE A 367 -3.83 -25.06 -8.51
N PRO A 368 -3.50 -26.35 -8.30
CA PRO A 368 -4.00 -27.43 -9.15
C PRO A 368 -5.53 -27.53 -9.10
N THR A 369 -6.16 -27.83 -10.23
CA THR A 369 -7.61 -28.11 -10.29
C THR A 369 -7.91 -29.50 -9.71
N GLY A 370 -9.11 -29.65 -9.15
CA GLY A 370 -9.56 -30.93 -8.59
C GLY A 370 -9.23 -31.09 -7.11
N HIS A 371 -9.20 -32.33 -6.65
CA HIS A 371 -9.13 -32.67 -5.22
C HIS A 371 -7.79 -32.27 -4.58
N SER A 372 -6.68 -32.43 -5.30
CA SER A 372 -5.33 -32.11 -4.79
C SER A 372 -5.12 -30.65 -4.45
N GLY A 373 -5.82 -29.73 -5.13
CA GLY A 373 -5.75 -28.29 -4.87
C GLY A 373 -6.94 -27.72 -4.08
N ALA A 374 -7.87 -28.57 -3.59
CA ALA A 374 -9.11 -28.10 -2.98
C ALA A 374 -8.87 -27.17 -1.77
N ALA A 375 -8.05 -27.60 -0.81
CA ALA A 375 -7.75 -26.82 0.39
C ALA A 375 -7.02 -25.51 0.08
N ALA A 376 -6.13 -25.50 -0.91
CA ALA A 376 -5.45 -24.27 -1.35
C ALA A 376 -6.42 -23.31 -2.04
N PHE A 377 -7.35 -23.84 -2.82
CA PHE A 377 -8.39 -23.04 -3.48
C PHE A 377 -9.41 -22.46 -2.50
N GLU A 378 -9.80 -23.20 -1.46
CA GLU A 378 -10.66 -22.71 -0.38
C GLU A 378 -9.99 -21.53 0.35
N LYS A 379 -8.70 -21.66 0.72
CA LYS A 379 -7.92 -20.56 1.32
C LYS A 379 -7.82 -19.35 0.39
N TRP A 380 -7.57 -19.57 -0.89
CA TRP A 380 -7.56 -18.49 -1.87
C TRP A 380 -8.93 -17.81 -2.00
N ALA A 381 -10.01 -18.57 -2.02
CA ALA A 381 -11.37 -18.03 -2.10
C ALA A 381 -11.70 -17.18 -0.86
N LEU A 382 -11.36 -17.64 0.34
CA LEU A 382 -11.51 -16.86 1.58
C LEU A 382 -10.72 -15.55 1.48
N LYS A 383 -9.45 -15.61 1.08
CA LYS A 383 -8.61 -14.41 0.87
C LYS A 383 -9.23 -13.46 -0.14
N ALA A 384 -9.73 -13.98 -1.27
CA ALA A 384 -10.38 -13.19 -2.31
C ALA A 384 -11.66 -12.50 -1.80
N VAL A 385 -12.48 -13.22 -1.03
CA VAL A 385 -13.71 -12.69 -0.41
C VAL A 385 -13.36 -11.61 0.61
N ARG A 386 -12.37 -11.83 1.47
CA ARG A 386 -11.87 -10.81 2.43
C ARG A 386 -11.39 -9.55 1.71
N ILE A 387 -10.51 -9.68 0.72
CA ILE A 387 -9.99 -8.53 -0.04
C ILE A 387 -11.14 -7.73 -0.69
N LEU A 388 -12.12 -8.41 -1.28
CA LEU A 388 -13.17 -7.76 -2.06
C LEU A 388 -14.33 -7.23 -1.22
N PHE A 389 -14.60 -7.85 -0.06
CA PHE A 389 -15.84 -7.64 0.69
C PHE A 389 -15.67 -7.48 2.20
N ALA A 390 -14.45 -7.29 2.72
CA ALA A 390 -14.17 -7.12 4.15
C ALA A 390 -15.05 -6.05 4.83
N GLN A 391 -15.44 -5.03 4.10
CA GLN A 391 -16.30 -3.94 4.54
C GLN A 391 -17.78 -4.30 4.63
N LYS A 392 -18.19 -5.30 3.89
CA LYS A 392 -19.59 -5.61 3.59
C LYS A 392 -20.02 -6.93 4.18
N LEU A 393 -19.03 -7.75 4.43
CA LEU A 393 -19.14 -9.02 5.12
C LEU A 393 -18.23 -9.00 6.35
N ARG A 394 -18.80 -9.16 7.54
CA ARG A 394 -18.05 -9.24 8.80
C ARG A 394 -18.11 -10.64 9.40
N ASN A 395 -17.32 -10.89 10.43
CA ASN A 395 -17.29 -12.16 11.15
C ASN A 395 -17.12 -13.34 10.18
N MET A 396 -16.20 -13.25 9.23
CA MET A 396 -15.94 -14.31 8.27
C MET A 396 -15.31 -15.51 8.96
N GLN A 397 -16.08 -16.56 9.12
CA GLN A 397 -15.62 -17.83 9.67
C GLN A 397 -15.24 -18.78 8.54
N PHE A 398 -14.07 -19.39 8.70
CA PHE A 398 -13.57 -20.43 7.81
C PHE A 398 -13.84 -21.78 8.44
N HIS A 399 -14.55 -22.66 7.70
CA HIS A 399 -14.92 -23.99 8.16
C HIS A 399 -15.70 -24.03 9.50
N PRO A 400 -16.73 -23.19 9.70
CA PRO A 400 -17.51 -23.27 10.91
C PRO A 400 -18.24 -24.61 10.99
N ASN A 401 -18.10 -25.31 12.13
CA ASN A 401 -18.89 -26.50 12.43
C ASN A 401 -20.09 -26.07 13.30
N PRO A 402 -21.33 -26.18 12.84
CA PRO A 402 -22.49 -26.06 13.72
C PRO A 402 -22.42 -27.18 14.79
N HIS A 403 -22.80 -26.87 16.03
CA HIS A 403 -22.77 -27.82 17.14
C HIS A 403 -23.52 -29.13 16.89
N ASP A 404 -24.51 -29.12 15.97
CA ASP A 404 -25.42 -30.22 15.74
C ASP A 404 -25.38 -30.82 14.33
N ALA A 405 -24.45 -30.42 13.46
CA ALA A 405 -24.39 -30.91 12.10
C ALA A 405 -23.00 -31.43 11.71
N PRO A 406 -22.94 -32.68 11.16
CA PRO A 406 -21.66 -33.28 10.75
C PRO A 406 -21.06 -32.65 9.46
N GLN A 407 -21.69 -31.61 8.92
CA GLN A 407 -21.33 -31.03 7.64
C GLN A 407 -20.65 -29.69 7.82
N ARG A 408 -19.37 -29.62 7.41
CA ARG A 408 -18.51 -28.46 7.44
C ARG A 408 -18.87 -27.51 6.28
N ARG A 409 -19.12 -26.26 6.59
CA ARG A 409 -19.33 -25.18 5.61
C ARG A 409 -17.99 -24.56 5.25
N ASP A 410 -17.81 -24.05 4.02
CA ASP A 410 -16.51 -23.49 3.64
C ASP A 410 -16.32 -22.08 4.20
N ILE A 411 -17.23 -21.13 3.93
CA ILE A 411 -17.16 -19.76 4.44
C ILE A 411 -18.56 -19.30 4.86
N VAL A 412 -18.68 -18.72 6.04
CA VAL A 412 -19.88 -18.01 6.50
C VAL A 412 -19.51 -16.62 6.95
N ALA A 413 -20.30 -15.61 6.60
CA ALA A 413 -20.05 -14.22 6.94
C ALA A 413 -21.34 -13.45 7.21
N THR A 414 -21.30 -12.49 8.12
CA THR A 414 -22.43 -11.59 8.41
C THR A 414 -22.56 -10.51 7.36
N ASN A 415 -23.72 -10.38 6.74
CA ASN A 415 -24.02 -9.34 5.77
C ASN A 415 -24.35 -8.02 6.46
N MET A 416 -23.48 -7.02 6.28
CA MET A 416 -23.66 -5.69 6.86
C MET A 416 -24.61 -4.79 6.07
N ALA A 417 -25.14 -5.26 4.95
CA ALA A 417 -26.09 -4.54 4.09
C ALA A 417 -25.65 -3.11 3.69
N ALA A 418 -24.34 -2.88 3.69
CA ALA A 418 -23.78 -1.52 3.58
C ALA A 418 -24.15 -0.85 2.25
N THR A 419 -24.09 -1.57 1.13
CA THR A 419 -24.31 -0.99 -0.20
C THR A 419 -24.80 -2.00 -1.23
N GLY A 420 -25.37 -1.49 -2.34
CA GLY A 420 -25.53 -2.12 -3.63
C GLY A 420 -26.00 -3.58 -3.60
N PHE A 421 -25.13 -4.51 -3.94
CA PHE A 421 -25.44 -5.93 -4.02
C PHE A 421 -25.82 -6.55 -2.66
N TRP A 422 -25.08 -6.20 -1.60
CA TRP A 422 -25.26 -6.79 -0.28
C TRP A 422 -26.55 -6.36 0.38
N ARG A 423 -26.94 -5.09 0.22
CA ARG A 423 -28.28 -4.60 0.65
C ARG A 423 -29.38 -5.33 -0.11
N ARG A 424 -29.22 -5.45 -1.42
CA ARG A 424 -30.22 -6.13 -2.26
C ARG A 424 -30.42 -7.58 -1.86
N ILE A 425 -29.35 -8.35 -1.60
CA ILE A 425 -29.54 -9.75 -1.19
C ILE A 425 -30.14 -9.89 0.20
N LEU A 426 -29.98 -8.90 1.07
CA LEU A 426 -30.68 -8.85 2.35
C LEU A 426 -32.17 -8.56 2.14
N GLU A 427 -32.51 -7.55 1.34
CA GLU A 427 -33.89 -7.10 1.11
C GLU A 427 -34.70 -8.13 0.28
N ASP A 428 -34.14 -8.61 -0.83
CA ASP A 428 -34.84 -9.52 -1.75
C ASP A 428 -34.85 -10.98 -1.26
N PHE A 429 -33.80 -11.41 -0.53
CA PHE A 429 -33.56 -12.82 -0.19
C PHE A 429 -33.34 -13.11 1.29
N GLU A 430 -33.45 -12.11 2.15
CA GLU A 430 -33.28 -12.21 3.61
C GLU A 430 -31.92 -12.80 4.04
N ALA A 431 -30.89 -12.63 3.20
CA ALA A 431 -29.55 -13.19 3.42
C ALA A 431 -28.78 -12.37 4.47
N ARG A 432 -29.07 -12.60 5.75
CA ARG A 432 -28.37 -11.96 6.90
C ARG A 432 -27.01 -12.59 7.12
N GLN A 433 -26.92 -13.90 7.01
CA GLN A 433 -25.67 -14.64 6.98
C GLN A 433 -25.43 -15.12 5.55
N VAL A 434 -24.27 -14.82 4.99
CA VAL A 434 -23.90 -15.22 3.64
C VAL A 434 -23.11 -16.51 3.71
N LEU A 435 -23.66 -17.55 3.11
CA LEU A 435 -22.99 -18.83 2.92
C LEU A 435 -22.26 -18.83 1.58
N ILE A 436 -20.97 -19.18 1.58
CA ILE A 436 -20.17 -19.31 0.36
C ILE A 436 -19.52 -20.70 0.36
N GLU A 437 -19.98 -21.56 -0.55
CA GLU A 437 -19.35 -22.84 -0.87
C GLU A 437 -18.26 -22.66 -1.91
N VAL A 438 -17.20 -23.45 -1.83
CA VAL A 438 -16.03 -23.36 -2.71
C VAL A 438 -15.81 -24.70 -3.41
N LYS A 439 -15.73 -24.69 -4.75
CA LYS A 439 -15.57 -25.90 -5.56
C LYS A 439 -14.41 -25.75 -6.55
N ASN A 440 -13.35 -26.52 -6.36
CA ASN A 440 -12.11 -26.44 -7.14
C ASN A 440 -12.19 -27.21 -8.47
N TYR A 441 -13.29 -27.06 -9.20
CA TYR A 441 -13.46 -27.66 -10.55
C TYR A 441 -14.30 -26.76 -11.45
N GLU A 442 -14.23 -27.01 -12.77
CA GLU A 442 -14.77 -26.12 -13.79
C GLU A 442 -16.28 -26.23 -13.96
N SER A 443 -16.86 -27.37 -13.68
CA SER A 443 -18.28 -27.64 -13.88
C SER A 443 -18.92 -28.17 -12.61
N LEU A 444 -19.97 -27.52 -12.14
CA LEU A 444 -20.73 -27.92 -10.97
C LEU A 444 -21.63 -29.11 -11.32
N LYS A 445 -21.78 -30.02 -10.35
CA LYS A 445 -22.66 -31.21 -10.46
C LYS A 445 -23.95 -30.95 -9.68
N PRO A 446 -25.04 -31.72 -9.94
CA PRO A 446 -26.29 -31.62 -9.17
C PRO A 446 -26.09 -31.78 -7.66
N ALA A 447 -25.11 -32.58 -7.25
CA ALA A 447 -24.79 -32.79 -5.85
C ALA A 447 -24.28 -31.50 -5.17
N ASP A 448 -23.56 -30.64 -5.89
CA ASP A 448 -23.02 -29.37 -5.35
C ASP A 448 -24.15 -28.38 -5.06
N TYR A 449 -25.17 -28.32 -5.92
CA TYR A 449 -26.34 -27.49 -5.69
C TYR A 449 -27.15 -27.98 -4.50
N ARG A 450 -27.33 -29.32 -4.35
CA ARG A 450 -28.02 -29.92 -3.20
C ARG A 450 -27.24 -29.68 -1.91
N GLN A 451 -25.91 -29.77 -1.95
CA GLN A 451 -25.07 -29.47 -0.80
C GLN A 451 -25.23 -28.02 -0.37
N ALA A 452 -25.06 -27.05 -1.29
CA ALA A 452 -25.27 -25.65 -1.00
C ALA A 452 -26.68 -25.37 -0.45
N LEU A 453 -27.69 -26.03 -1.01
CA LEU A 453 -29.07 -25.91 -0.56
C LEU A 453 -29.28 -26.45 0.86
N SER A 454 -28.65 -27.61 1.20
CA SER A 454 -28.76 -28.21 2.52
C SER A 454 -28.16 -27.36 3.65
N TYR A 455 -27.23 -26.50 3.31
CA TYR A 455 -26.58 -25.60 4.26
C TYR A 455 -27.35 -24.28 4.52
N MET A 456 -28.31 -23.97 3.65
CA MET A 456 -29.15 -22.79 3.82
C MET A 456 -30.20 -23.04 4.90
N THR A 457 -29.98 -22.49 6.08
CA THR A 457 -30.96 -22.43 7.18
C THR A 457 -31.79 -21.15 7.08
N THR A 458 -32.71 -20.95 7.99
CA THR A 458 -33.52 -19.72 8.06
C THR A 458 -32.67 -18.47 8.21
N GLU A 459 -31.53 -18.56 8.91
CA GLU A 459 -30.60 -17.44 9.12
C GLU A 459 -29.83 -17.04 7.86
N HIS A 460 -29.58 -17.99 6.94
CA HIS A 460 -28.92 -17.75 5.67
C HIS A 460 -29.85 -17.18 4.60
N GLY A 461 -31.15 -17.07 4.91
CA GLY A 461 -32.15 -16.60 3.98
C GLY A 461 -32.31 -17.53 2.77
N ARG A 462 -32.61 -16.94 1.62
CA ARG A 462 -32.93 -17.64 0.38
C ARG A 462 -31.84 -17.60 -0.68
N LEU A 463 -30.63 -17.10 -0.36
CA LEU A 463 -29.51 -17.01 -1.30
C LEU A 463 -28.23 -17.56 -0.67
N GLY A 464 -27.65 -18.59 -1.29
CA GLY A 464 -26.31 -19.08 -1.00
C GLY A 464 -25.41 -18.87 -2.22
N MET A 465 -24.13 -18.67 -2.01
CA MET A 465 -23.14 -18.46 -3.06
C MET A 465 -22.28 -19.70 -3.25
N VAL A 466 -21.90 -20.00 -4.50
CA VAL A 466 -20.92 -21.04 -4.83
C VAL A 466 -19.81 -20.41 -5.67
N VAL A 467 -18.60 -20.38 -5.11
CA VAL A 467 -17.40 -19.99 -5.84
C VAL A 467 -16.78 -21.22 -6.48
N TYR A 468 -16.60 -21.22 -7.80
CA TYR A 468 -16.04 -22.37 -8.50
C TYR A 468 -15.03 -21.96 -9.57
N ARG A 469 -14.19 -22.93 -9.96
CA ARG A 469 -13.04 -22.65 -10.81
C ARG A 469 -13.39 -22.80 -12.28
N THR A 470 -14.15 -21.85 -12.80
CA THR A 470 -14.48 -21.83 -14.22
C THR A 470 -13.90 -20.58 -14.91
N GLU A 471 -13.52 -20.75 -16.16
CA GLU A 471 -13.15 -19.63 -17.04
C GLU A 471 -14.37 -19.06 -17.77
N GLN A 472 -15.48 -19.79 -17.80
CA GLN A 472 -16.69 -19.38 -18.48
C GLN A 472 -17.45 -18.32 -17.67
N GLU A 473 -17.77 -17.20 -18.30
CA GLU A 473 -18.59 -16.15 -17.67
C GLU A 473 -20.08 -16.51 -17.58
N GLY A 474 -20.53 -17.45 -18.39
CA GLY A 474 -21.91 -17.93 -18.49
C GLY A 474 -22.16 -19.19 -17.66
N VAL A 475 -23.43 -19.47 -17.42
CA VAL A 475 -23.91 -20.72 -16.82
C VAL A 475 -24.31 -21.68 -17.93
N SER A 476 -23.86 -22.90 -17.88
CA SER A 476 -24.20 -23.94 -18.88
C SER A 476 -25.71 -24.25 -18.89
N GLU A 477 -26.19 -24.89 -19.93
CA GLU A 477 -27.64 -25.22 -20.05
C GLU A 477 -28.10 -26.22 -18.98
N ASN A 478 -27.24 -27.15 -18.64
CA ASN A 478 -27.51 -28.11 -17.55
C ASN A 478 -27.57 -27.41 -16.18
N GLU A 479 -26.62 -26.53 -15.92
CA GLU A 479 -26.61 -25.73 -14.68
C GLU A 479 -27.88 -24.86 -14.58
N ARG A 480 -28.35 -24.30 -15.69
CA ARG A 480 -29.62 -23.53 -15.71
C ARG A 480 -30.80 -24.35 -15.31
N THR A 481 -30.84 -25.59 -15.73
CA THR A 481 -31.94 -26.51 -15.38
C THR A 481 -31.95 -26.78 -13.88
N TRP A 482 -30.82 -27.10 -13.28
CA TRP A 482 -30.69 -27.31 -11.83
C TRP A 482 -30.97 -26.05 -11.01
N LEU A 483 -30.52 -24.89 -11.45
CA LEU A 483 -30.82 -23.63 -10.78
C LEU A 483 -32.31 -23.31 -10.76
N ARG A 484 -33.03 -23.63 -11.84
CA ARG A 484 -34.50 -23.50 -11.91
C ARG A 484 -35.21 -24.48 -10.99
N GLU A 485 -34.79 -25.73 -10.98
CA GLU A 485 -35.31 -26.75 -10.09
C GLU A 485 -35.20 -26.31 -8.63
N VAL A 486 -33.99 -25.88 -8.18
CA VAL A 486 -33.78 -25.37 -6.83
C VAL A 486 -34.68 -24.17 -6.51
N TYR A 487 -34.86 -23.26 -7.44
CA TYR A 487 -35.73 -22.10 -7.22
C TYR A 487 -37.20 -22.47 -7.14
N HIS A 488 -37.69 -23.29 -8.06
CA HIS A 488 -39.12 -23.66 -8.11
C HIS A 488 -39.53 -24.59 -6.98
N GLU A 489 -38.67 -25.53 -6.59
CA GLU A 489 -38.99 -26.49 -5.55
C GLU A 489 -38.77 -25.95 -4.13
N HIS A 490 -37.74 -25.13 -3.95
CA HIS A 490 -37.30 -24.69 -2.61
C HIS A 490 -37.39 -23.18 -2.37
N ASN A 491 -37.79 -22.40 -3.39
CA ASN A 491 -37.78 -20.92 -3.34
C ASN A 491 -36.43 -20.34 -2.88
N ARG A 492 -35.32 -20.99 -3.25
CA ARG A 492 -33.95 -20.60 -2.89
C ARG A 492 -33.09 -20.39 -4.13
N ILE A 493 -32.06 -19.55 -4.00
CA ILE A 493 -31.14 -19.27 -5.09
C ILE A 493 -29.73 -19.73 -4.70
N VAL A 494 -29.16 -20.61 -5.52
CA VAL A 494 -27.72 -20.90 -5.48
C VAL A 494 -27.02 -20.00 -6.50
N PHE A 495 -26.40 -18.95 -6.01
CA PHE A 495 -25.78 -17.92 -6.83
C PHE A 495 -24.34 -18.31 -7.15
N THR A 496 -24.06 -18.64 -8.39
CA THR A 496 -22.75 -19.11 -8.83
C THR A 496 -21.82 -17.96 -9.19
N VAL A 497 -20.61 -17.97 -8.64
CA VAL A 497 -19.58 -16.93 -8.84
C VAL A 497 -18.30 -17.56 -9.38
N PRO A 498 -17.90 -17.29 -10.62
CA PRO A 498 -16.64 -17.77 -11.16
C PRO A 498 -15.44 -17.19 -10.40
N ALA A 499 -14.44 -18.00 -10.07
CA ALA A 499 -13.19 -17.55 -9.47
C ALA A 499 -12.49 -16.47 -10.32
N THR A 500 -12.61 -16.57 -11.64
CA THR A 500 -12.10 -15.56 -12.58
C THR A 500 -12.74 -14.19 -12.38
N LEU A 501 -14.01 -14.13 -11.96
CA LEU A 501 -14.69 -12.86 -11.64
C LEU A 501 -14.09 -12.23 -10.39
N LEU A 502 -13.85 -13.03 -9.32
CA LEU A 502 -13.18 -12.55 -8.12
C LEU A 502 -11.75 -12.07 -8.44
N ARG A 503 -10.99 -12.85 -9.21
CA ARG A 503 -9.65 -12.46 -9.66
C ARG A 503 -9.66 -11.14 -10.44
N LYS A 504 -10.61 -10.95 -11.37
CA LYS A 504 -10.79 -9.67 -12.09
C LYS A 504 -11.14 -8.54 -11.11
N GLY A 505 -11.97 -8.80 -10.09
CA GLY A 505 -12.28 -7.85 -9.02
C GLY A 505 -11.03 -7.39 -8.28
N ILE A 506 -10.22 -8.32 -7.79
CA ILE A 506 -8.95 -8.05 -7.13
C ILE A 506 -8.04 -7.20 -8.03
N SER A 507 -7.92 -7.53 -9.32
CA SER A 507 -7.13 -6.76 -10.28
C SER A 507 -7.62 -5.30 -10.41
N LYS A 508 -8.94 -5.06 -10.30
CA LYS A 508 -9.51 -3.70 -10.37
C LYS A 508 -9.21 -2.87 -9.12
N MET A 509 -8.94 -3.51 -7.99
CA MET A 509 -8.57 -2.82 -6.75
C MET A 509 -7.19 -2.13 -6.79
N ARG A 510 -6.40 -2.36 -7.82
CA ARG A 510 -5.20 -1.54 -8.09
C ARG A 510 -5.54 -0.05 -8.23
N ASN A 511 -6.77 0.27 -8.62
CA ASN A 511 -7.27 1.64 -8.69
C ASN A 511 -8.36 1.85 -7.62
N PRO A 512 -8.12 2.68 -6.60
CA PRO A 512 -9.07 2.96 -5.52
C PRO A 512 -10.46 3.37 -6.00
N GLY A 513 -10.55 4.14 -7.09
CA GLY A 513 -11.83 4.55 -7.69
C GLY A 513 -12.66 3.41 -8.31
N ARG A 514 -12.20 2.16 -8.21
CA ARG A 514 -12.87 0.98 -8.78
C ARG A 514 -13.23 -0.09 -7.77
N PHE A 515 -13.23 0.23 -6.48
CA PHE A 515 -13.62 -0.73 -5.43
C PHE A 515 -15.01 -1.33 -5.63
N ASP A 516 -15.97 -0.54 -6.08
CA ASP A 516 -17.34 -1.02 -6.32
C ASP A 516 -17.52 -1.82 -7.62
N TRP A 517 -16.43 -2.03 -8.37
CA TRP A 517 -16.55 -2.72 -9.67
C TRP A 517 -17.13 -4.13 -9.52
N ILE A 518 -16.66 -4.89 -8.54
CA ILE A 518 -17.10 -6.27 -8.32
C ILE A 518 -18.59 -6.34 -7.96
N GLU A 519 -19.08 -5.46 -7.11
CA GLU A 519 -20.49 -5.42 -6.75
C GLU A 519 -21.40 -5.08 -7.92
N ARG A 520 -20.97 -4.14 -8.76
CA ARG A 520 -21.69 -3.84 -10.01
C ARG A 520 -21.77 -5.07 -10.93
N GLN A 521 -20.71 -5.90 -10.96
CA GLN A 521 -20.75 -7.14 -11.74
C GLN A 521 -21.65 -8.20 -11.09
N LEU A 522 -21.61 -8.35 -9.77
CA LEU A 522 -22.49 -9.26 -9.04
C LEU A 522 -23.97 -8.86 -9.22
N ASN A 523 -24.31 -7.58 -9.11
CA ASN A 523 -25.66 -7.10 -9.39
C ASN A 523 -26.12 -7.40 -10.82
N ARG A 524 -25.28 -7.12 -11.83
CA ARG A 524 -25.58 -7.44 -13.22
C ARG A 524 -25.77 -8.94 -13.45
N ARG A 525 -24.97 -9.76 -12.75
CA ARG A 525 -25.08 -11.21 -12.83
C ARG A 525 -26.37 -11.69 -12.17
N LEU A 526 -26.75 -11.13 -11.04
CA LEU A 526 -28.02 -11.44 -10.36
C LEU A 526 -29.23 -11.01 -11.21
N ASP A 527 -29.20 -9.84 -11.85
CA ASP A 527 -30.22 -9.41 -12.80
C ASP A 527 -30.38 -10.37 -13.98
N LYS A 528 -29.26 -10.79 -14.58
CA LYS A 528 -29.29 -11.82 -15.65
C LYS A 528 -29.86 -13.14 -15.15
N PHE A 529 -29.48 -13.54 -13.94
CA PHE A 529 -29.99 -14.74 -13.31
C PHE A 529 -31.50 -14.66 -13.13
N GLN A 530 -32.02 -13.61 -12.50
CA GLN A 530 -33.46 -13.43 -12.30
C GLN A 530 -34.24 -13.35 -13.62
N ARG A 531 -33.76 -12.60 -14.60
CA ARG A 531 -34.45 -12.39 -15.88
C ARG A 531 -34.41 -13.62 -16.78
N ASN A 532 -33.26 -14.26 -16.88
CA ASN A 532 -33.03 -15.30 -17.87
C ASN A 532 -33.34 -16.73 -17.34
N TYR A 533 -33.24 -16.92 -16.01
CA TYR A 533 -33.34 -18.26 -15.43
C TYR A 533 -34.61 -18.47 -14.62
N LEU A 534 -35.14 -17.46 -13.97
CA LEU A 534 -36.32 -17.57 -13.13
C LEU A 534 -37.63 -17.24 -13.85
N LYS A 535 -37.60 -16.50 -14.95
CA LYS A 535 -38.79 -16.25 -15.78
C LYS A 535 -39.03 -17.43 -16.74
N ILE A 536 -40.27 -17.86 -16.82
CA ILE A 536 -40.73 -18.83 -17.82
C ILE A 536 -40.30 -18.33 -19.19
N VAL A 537 -39.41 -19.08 -19.83
CA VAL A 537 -38.90 -18.75 -21.16
C VAL A 537 -40.07 -18.70 -22.10
N GLN A 538 -40.32 -17.59 -22.76
CA GLN A 538 -41.17 -17.57 -23.95
C GLN A 538 -40.64 -18.63 -24.90
N ALA A 539 -41.50 -19.49 -25.37
CA ALA A 539 -41.16 -20.56 -26.29
C ALA A 539 -40.28 -20.02 -27.42
N PRO A 540 -39.19 -20.69 -27.77
CA PRO A 540 -38.27 -20.17 -28.79
C PRO A 540 -39.07 -19.87 -30.05
N VAL A 541 -39.01 -18.63 -30.51
CA VAL A 541 -39.57 -18.20 -31.79
C VAL A 541 -39.00 -19.14 -32.84
N ARG A 542 -39.82 -20.07 -33.35
CA ARG A 542 -39.42 -21.00 -34.41
C ARG A 542 -38.91 -20.14 -35.59
N LYS A 543 -37.61 -20.12 -35.80
CA LYS A 543 -37.06 -19.55 -37.04
C LYS A 543 -37.72 -20.26 -38.22
N PRO A 544 -38.29 -19.55 -39.17
CA PRO A 544 -38.94 -20.18 -40.31
C PRO A 544 -37.93 -21.09 -41.03
N SER A 545 -38.31 -22.33 -41.22
CA SER A 545 -37.46 -23.34 -41.81
C SER A 545 -37.07 -22.93 -43.22
N LYS A 546 -35.77 -22.91 -43.55
CA LYS A 546 -35.21 -22.59 -44.87
C LYS A 546 -35.57 -23.58 -45.98
N LYS A 547 -36.54 -24.47 -45.77
CA LYS A 547 -36.94 -25.50 -46.75
C LYS A 547 -37.88 -25.02 -47.90
N GLY A 548 -38.34 -23.78 -47.90
CA GLY A 548 -39.26 -23.25 -48.94
C GLY A 548 -38.64 -22.57 -50.17
N ARG A 549 -37.31 -22.40 -50.21
CA ARG A 549 -36.69 -21.52 -51.25
C ARG A 549 -35.97 -22.24 -52.40
N LYS A 550 -36.02 -23.58 -52.49
CA LYS A 550 -35.32 -24.33 -53.58
C LYS A 550 -36.22 -24.88 -54.70
N LYS A 551 -37.52 -24.58 -54.76
CA LYS A 551 -38.40 -25.11 -55.84
C LYS A 551 -38.94 -24.08 -56.84
N ARG A 552 -38.44 -22.84 -56.91
CA ARG A 552 -38.93 -21.84 -57.86
C ARG A 552 -37.90 -21.33 -58.87
N ARG A 553 -36.82 -22.06 -59.14
CA ARG A 553 -35.76 -21.64 -60.09
C ARG A 553 -35.49 -22.65 -61.21
N LYS A 554 -36.47 -23.50 -61.59
CA LYS A 554 -36.35 -24.40 -62.76
C LYS A 554 -37.59 -24.40 -63.61
N LYS A 555 -38.04 -23.23 -64.10
CA LYS A 555 -38.98 -23.13 -65.25
C LYS A 555 -38.92 -21.72 -65.83
N ARG A 556 -37.86 -21.43 -66.56
CA ARG A 556 -37.80 -20.39 -67.60
C ARG A 556 -36.44 -20.50 -68.31
N ARG A 557 -36.33 -21.51 -69.16
CA ARG A 557 -35.50 -21.51 -70.36
C ARG A 557 -36.17 -22.51 -71.29
N GLY A 558 -36.77 -21.95 -72.29
CA GLY A 558 -37.42 -22.62 -73.45
C GLY A 558 -38.32 -21.60 -74.11
N TRP A 559 -37.75 -20.96 -75.02
CA TRP A 559 -38.14 -20.31 -76.28
C TRP A 559 -37.41 -18.96 -76.43
#